data_84bc4315fb37d5d1107990fa37207ac1
#
_entry.id   84bc4315fb37d5d1107990fa37207ac1
#
_cell.length_a   1.000
_cell.length_b   1.000
_cell.length_c   1.000
_cell.angle_alpha   90.00
_cell.angle_beta   90.00
_cell.angle_gamma   90.00
#
_symmetry.space_group_name_H-M   'P 1'
#
loop_
_entity.id
_entity.type
_entity.pdbx_description
1 polymer ?
#
loop_
_entity_poly.entity_id
_entity_poly.type
_entity_poly.pdbx_seq_one_letter_code
_entity_poly.pdbx_strand_id
1 'polypeptide(L)'
;MHDSLLVGSASQTSQKHDVTTTLNYWDDPGDGSRPTPIYIGRDRVTNKRPHRAHEFVVRDITGDEDKYLLDTHGFQYCRHESSEKDFTDEEVIKTVYYEECRKLLRDITGAKRVHIFNHKVRRGPTQWHHLGLHGANLANRGPVTRTHVDQSYLGAELRLRYEFPEEADELLKRRYQIINIWRPIETILKDPIAVADANSVPDSDLVGAEMIEEDFKGESWVVRHNPNHRWLFKFRMTPQDVLLIKCFDSETSLARRALHSAFEDPAYRDEASRQSIEVRCLVFY
;
A
#
# COMPACT_ATOMS: atom_id res chain seq x y z
N MET A 1 5.07 57.90 -22.43
CA MET A 1 4.97 56.58 -23.08
C MET A 1 5.91 55.64 -22.34
N HIS A 2 5.37 54.86 -21.42
CA HIS A 2 6.10 53.80 -20.75
C HIS A 2 5.37 52.50 -21.06
N ASP A 3 6.00 51.72 -21.98
CA ASP A 3 5.55 50.39 -22.29
C ASP A 3 5.97 49.48 -21.14
N SER A 4 5.00 48.97 -20.42
CA SER A 4 5.18 47.95 -19.38
C SER A 4 5.05 46.56 -20.01
N LEU A 5 6.20 45.94 -20.27
CA LEU A 5 6.25 44.53 -20.71
C LEU A 5 5.82 43.62 -19.56
N LEU A 6 4.61 43.11 -19.66
CA LEU A 6 4.14 41.97 -18.88
C LEU A 6 4.89 40.71 -19.33
N VAL A 7 5.88 40.31 -18.53
CA VAL A 7 6.53 39.00 -18.66
C VAL A 7 5.56 37.98 -18.09
N GLY A 8 4.84 37.29 -18.97
CA GLY A 8 4.04 36.14 -18.60
C GLY A 8 4.95 35.03 -18.10
N SER A 9 4.84 34.65 -16.83
CA SER A 9 5.46 33.45 -16.29
C SER A 9 4.76 32.24 -16.90
N ALA A 10 5.35 31.65 -17.91
CA ALA A 10 4.96 30.33 -18.39
C ALA A 10 5.21 29.34 -17.23
N SER A 11 4.16 28.77 -16.65
CA SER A 11 4.25 27.63 -15.76
C SER A 11 4.92 26.49 -16.54
N GLN A 12 6.16 26.18 -16.23
CA GLN A 12 6.80 24.95 -16.71
C GLN A 12 5.98 23.79 -16.14
N THR A 13 5.12 23.18 -16.96
CA THR A 13 4.56 21.85 -16.68
C THR A 13 5.75 20.91 -16.63
N SER A 14 6.16 20.49 -15.44
CA SER A 14 7.22 19.48 -15.29
C SER A 14 6.77 18.24 -16.05
N GLN A 15 7.64 17.74 -16.94
CA GLN A 15 7.38 16.53 -17.70
C GLN A 15 7.10 15.38 -16.71
N LYS A 16 5.97 14.67 -16.87
CA LYS A 16 5.62 13.51 -16.05
C LYS A 16 6.64 12.38 -16.29
N HIS A 17 6.92 11.64 -15.24
CA HIS A 17 7.84 10.50 -15.27
C HIS A 17 7.07 9.17 -15.35
N ASP A 18 6.33 8.95 -16.45
CA ASP A 18 5.65 7.68 -16.68
C ASP A 18 6.67 6.57 -16.92
N VAL A 19 6.46 5.39 -16.31
CA VAL A 19 7.40 4.27 -16.36
C VAL A 19 6.78 3.06 -17.03
N THR A 20 7.36 2.59 -18.13
CA THR A 20 7.04 1.27 -18.68
C THR A 20 7.83 0.22 -17.91
N THR A 21 7.13 -0.69 -17.26
CA THR A 21 7.70 -1.71 -16.39
C THR A 21 6.84 -2.98 -16.36
N THR A 22 7.25 -3.97 -15.58
CA THR A 22 6.45 -5.16 -15.35
C THR A 22 5.90 -5.20 -13.93
N LEU A 23 4.66 -5.66 -13.78
CA LEU A 23 3.99 -5.94 -12.51
C LEU A 23 3.67 -7.43 -12.42
N ASN A 24 3.90 -8.01 -11.25
CA ASN A 24 3.73 -9.44 -11.03
C ASN A 24 2.32 -9.73 -10.53
N TYR A 25 1.53 -10.37 -11.36
CA TYR A 25 0.19 -10.86 -11.04
C TYR A 25 0.21 -12.33 -10.64
N TRP A 26 -0.79 -12.75 -9.89
CA TRP A 26 -0.97 -14.17 -9.63
C TRP A 26 -1.21 -14.93 -10.94
N ASP A 27 -0.42 -15.97 -11.17
CA ASP A 27 -0.57 -16.86 -12.33
C ASP A 27 -1.65 -17.90 -12.01
N ASP A 28 -2.90 -17.56 -12.34
CA ASP A 28 -4.06 -18.42 -12.14
C ASP A 28 -3.92 -19.68 -13.02
N PRO A 29 -3.92 -20.89 -12.45
CA PRO A 29 -3.85 -22.10 -13.22
C PRO A 29 -5.11 -22.34 -14.09
N GLY A 30 -6.22 -21.64 -13.81
CA GLY A 30 -7.47 -21.75 -14.58
C GLY A 30 -8.28 -23.01 -14.30
N ASP A 31 -7.89 -23.82 -13.34
CA ASP A 31 -8.57 -25.06 -12.95
C ASP A 31 -9.52 -24.90 -11.75
N GLY A 32 -9.69 -23.67 -11.27
CA GLY A 32 -10.52 -23.33 -10.11
C GLY A 32 -9.85 -23.60 -8.76
N SER A 33 -8.58 -24.02 -8.73
CA SER A 33 -7.84 -24.20 -7.47
C SER A 33 -7.60 -22.86 -6.77
N ARG A 34 -7.61 -22.90 -5.42
CA ARG A 34 -7.31 -21.71 -4.63
C ARG A 34 -5.80 -21.45 -4.59
N PRO A 35 -5.40 -20.18 -4.47
CA PRO A 35 -4.00 -19.83 -4.25
C PRO A 35 -3.42 -20.53 -3.02
N THR A 36 -2.20 -21.03 -3.14
CA THR A 36 -1.49 -21.65 -2.01
C THR A 36 -1.38 -20.66 -0.84
N PRO A 37 -1.63 -21.08 0.42
CA PRO A 37 -1.49 -20.21 1.59
C PRO A 37 -0.08 -19.62 1.72
N ILE A 38 0.00 -18.38 2.24
CA ILE A 38 1.26 -17.80 2.75
C ILE A 38 1.38 -18.18 4.22
N TYR A 39 2.56 -18.63 4.61
CA TYR A 39 2.90 -18.86 6.02
C TYR A 39 3.88 -17.77 6.46
N ILE A 40 3.53 -17.05 7.52
CA ILE A 40 4.34 -15.96 8.11
C ILE A 40 4.66 -16.35 9.56
N GLY A 41 5.79 -17.01 9.76
CA GLY A 41 6.29 -17.34 11.09
C GLY A 41 7.35 -16.35 11.56
N ARG A 42 7.79 -16.49 12.81
CA ARG A 42 8.89 -15.69 13.39
C ARG A 42 10.19 -15.89 12.62
N ASP A 43 10.44 -17.11 12.17
CA ASP A 43 11.72 -17.51 11.59
C ASP A 43 11.71 -17.62 10.07
N ARG A 44 10.55 -17.62 9.43
CA ARG A 44 10.43 -17.72 7.97
C ARG A 44 9.12 -17.19 7.43
N VAL A 45 9.17 -16.70 6.19
CA VAL A 45 8.00 -16.48 5.33
C VAL A 45 8.06 -17.46 4.17
N THR A 46 6.98 -18.19 3.92
CA THR A 46 6.86 -19.09 2.79
C THR A 46 5.75 -18.63 1.88
N ASN A 47 6.08 -18.22 0.67
CA ASN A 47 5.11 -17.84 -0.35
C ASN A 47 5.48 -18.56 -1.66
N LYS A 48 4.74 -19.65 -1.96
CA LYS A 48 4.93 -20.49 -3.16
C LYS A 48 3.93 -20.16 -4.28
N ARG A 49 3.17 -19.08 -4.16
CA ARG A 49 2.19 -18.69 -5.18
C ARG A 49 2.91 -18.35 -6.48
N PRO A 50 2.54 -18.98 -7.62
CA PRO A 50 3.10 -18.61 -8.90
C PRO A 50 2.68 -17.19 -9.28
N HIS A 51 3.59 -16.47 -9.94
CA HIS A 51 3.32 -15.12 -10.44
C HIS A 51 3.87 -15.01 -11.84
N ARG A 52 3.17 -14.23 -12.66
CA ARG A 52 3.58 -13.88 -14.01
C ARG A 52 3.73 -12.38 -14.12
N ALA A 53 4.85 -11.95 -14.72
CA ALA A 53 5.12 -10.55 -15.01
C ALA A 53 4.32 -10.13 -16.25
N HIS A 54 3.66 -8.97 -16.17
CA HIS A 54 2.94 -8.34 -17.27
C HIS A 54 3.37 -6.89 -17.41
N GLU A 55 3.56 -6.44 -18.65
CA GLU A 55 3.97 -5.08 -18.94
C GLU A 55 2.83 -4.09 -18.71
N PHE A 56 3.15 -2.98 -18.05
CA PHE A 56 2.26 -1.85 -17.81
C PHE A 56 3.00 -0.52 -17.95
N VAL A 57 2.27 0.52 -18.26
CA VAL A 57 2.70 1.90 -18.05
C VAL A 57 2.17 2.35 -16.68
N VAL A 58 3.07 2.57 -15.72
CA VAL A 58 2.74 3.17 -14.43
C VAL A 58 2.85 4.67 -14.56
N ARG A 59 1.72 5.39 -14.43
CA ARG A 59 1.65 6.82 -14.70
C ARG A 59 2.05 7.65 -13.48
N ASP A 60 2.88 8.63 -13.71
CA ASP A 60 3.24 9.61 -12.69
C ASP A 60 2.12 10.64 -12.51
N ILE A 61 1.64 10.74 -11.28
CA ILE A 61 0.60 11.72 -10.90
C ILE A 61 1.16 12.92 -10.12
N THR A 62 2.47 13.11 -10.09
CA THR A 62 3.10 14.24 -9.39
C THR A 62 2.48 15.57 -9.84
N GLY A 63 1.96 16.35 -8.87
CA GLY A 63 1.23 17.60 -9.11
C GLY A 63 -0.25 17.44 -9.46
N ASP A 64 -0.76 16.21 -9.53
CA ASP A 64 -2.18 15.88 -9.74
C ASP A 64 -2.75 15.04 -8.60
N GLU A 65 -2.03 14.91 -7.47
CA GLU A 65 -2.35 13.99 -6.37
C GLU A 65 -3.71 14.26 -5.76
N ASP A 66 -4.14 15.53 -5.75
CA ASP A 66 -5.42 15.99 -5.20
C ASP A 66 -6.66 15.47 -5.96
N LYS A 67 -6.47 14.96 -7.19
CA LYS A 67 -7.54 14.32 -7.98
C LYS A 67 -7.92 12.93 -7.47
N TYR A 68 -7.06 12.32 -6.64
CA TYR A 68 -7.21 10.93 -6.19
C TYR A 68 -7.53 10.89 -4.70
N LEU A 69 -8.72 10.43 -4.36
CA LEU A 69 -9.23 10.38 -2.99
C LEU A 69 -9.57 8.94 -2.57
N LEU A 70 -9.48 8.67 -1.27
CA LEU A 70 -9.81 7.36 -0.68
C LEU A 70 -11.17 6.84 -1.10
N ASP A 71 -12.20 7.68 -1.12
CA ASP A 71 -13.56 7.24 -1.37
C ASP A 71 -13.89 7.08 -2.87
N THR A 72 -13.11 7.69 -3.75
CA THR A 72 -13.32 7.62 -5.19
C THR A 72 -12.35 6.70 -5.92
N HIS A 73 -11.09 6.63 -5.48
CA HIS A 73 -10.03 5.88 -6.17
C HIS A 73 -9.39 4.78 -5.32
N GLY A 74 -9.71 4.72 -4.00
CA GLY A 74 -9.18 3.74 -3.07
C GLY A 74 -7.81 4.11 -2.49
N PHE A 75 -7.23 5.23 -2.87
CA PHE A 75 -5.98 5.76 -2.31
C PHE A 75 -5.98 7.29 -2.31
N GLN A 76 -5.09 7.87 -1.50
CA GLN A 76 -4.92 9.32 -1.44
C GLN A 76 -3.52 9.67 -1.00
N TYR A 77 -2.91 10.65 -1.65
CA TYR A 77 -1.66 11.26 -1.20
C TYR A 77 -1.95 12.46 -0.31
N CYS A 78 -1.10 12.68 0.69
CA CYS A 78 -1.14 13.88 1.51
C CYS A 78 0.27 14.26 1.97
N ARG A 79 0.42 15.51 2.41
CA ARG A 79 1.65 16.00 3.04
C ARG A 79 1.48 15.93 4.55
N HIS A 80 2.44 15.32 5.22
CA HIS A 80 2.47 15.25 6.69
C HIS A 80 3.91 15.12 7.16
N GLU A 81 4.34 16.02 8.02
CA GLU A 81 5.65 15.97 8.64
C GLU A 81 5.57 15.13 9.93
N SER A 82 6.40 14.09 10.04
CA SER A 82 6.52 13.29 11.26
C SER A 82 7.65 13.81 12.12
N SER A 83 7.50 13.74 13.44
CA SER A 83 8.60 13.99 14.39
C SER A 83 9.58 12.81 14.43
N GLU A 84 9.10 11.57 14.20
CA GLU A 84 9.95 10.40 14.03
C GLU A 84 10.52 10.37 12.60
N LYS A 85 11.84 10.21 12.48
CA LYS A 85 12.54 10.24 11.19
C LYS A 85 13.20 8.90 10.85
N ASP A 86 13.74 8.23 11.84
CA ASP A 86 14.60 7.06 11.62
C ASP A 86 13.85 5.74 11.68
N PHE A 87 12.73 5.66 12.40
CA PHE A 87 11.91 4.44 12.53
C PHE A 87 12.73 3.20 12.91
N THR A 88 13.67 3.36 13.84
CA THR A 88 14.53 2.29 14.34
C THR A 88 14.14 1.84 15.73
N ASP A 89 13.51 2.70 16.53
CA ASP A 89 13.06 2.41 17.89
C ASP A 89 11.56 2.05 17.87
N GLU A 90 11.27 0.81 18.21
CA GLU A 90 9.92 0.24 18.26
C GLU A 90 9.01 0.99 19.25
N GLU A 91 9.55 1.43 20.39
CA GLU A 91 8.77 2.16 21.39
C GLU A 91 8.45 3.59 20.91
N VAL A 92 9.38 4.26 20.27
CA VAL A 92 9.14 5.58 19.66
C VAL A 92 8.11 5.47 18.55
N ILE A 93 8.19 4.45 17.68
CA ILE A 93 7.18 4.19 16.66
C ILE A 93 5.79 4.05 17.29
N LYS A 94 5.65 3.25 18.36
CA LYS A 94 4.35 2.98 18.99
C LYS A 94 3.80 4.16 19.81
N THR A 95 4.67 4.91 20.46
CA THR A 95 4.24 5.99 21.36
C THR A 95 4.10 7.34 20.64
N VAL A 96 4.96 7.64 19.67
CA VAL A 96 4.98 8.92 18.96
C VAL A 96 4.33 8.80 17.58
N TYR A 97 4.89 7.96 16.70
CA TYR A 97 4.42 7.91 15.31
C TYR A 97 2.99 7.37 15.17
N TYR A 98 2.59 6.41 16.03
CA TYR A 98 1.21 5.91 16.02
C TYR A 98 0.19 7.01 16.37
N GLU A 99 0.51 7.93 17.28
CA GLU A 99 -0.40 9.05 17.59
C GLU A 99 -0.50 10.03 16.42
N GLU A 100 0.61 10.31 15.74
CA GLU A 100 0.59 11.09 14.50
C GLU A 100 -0.29 10.42 13.43
N CYS A 101 -0.16 9.11 13.24
CA CYS A 101 -0.97 8.33 12.31
C CYS A 101 -2.48 8.36 12.67
N ARG A 102 -2.83 8.20 13.96
CA ARG A 102 -4.22 8.28 14.41
C ARG A 102 -4.82 9.66 14.15
N LYS A 103 -4.06 10.71 14.43
CA LYS A 103 -4.49 12.08 14.18
C LYS A 103 -4.68 12.32 12.69
N LEU A 104 -3.71 11.95 11.87
CA LEU A 104 -3.76 12.10 10.41
C LEU A 104 -5.01 11.45 9.82
N LEU A 105 -5.30 10.19 10.18
CA LEU A 105 -6.49 9.50 9.68
C LEU A 105 -7.79 10.16 10.16
N ARG A 106 -7.88 10.57 11.41
CA ARG A 106 -9.07 11.29 11.89
C ARG A 106 -9.29 12.59 11.14
N ASP A 107 -8.23 13.36 10.91
CA ASP A 107 -8.31 14.65 10.21
C ASP A 107 -8.76 14.47 8.74
N ILE A 108 -8.30 13.42 8.06
CA ILE A 108 -8.62 13.19 6.64
C ILE A 108 -9.98 12.50 6.46
N THR A 109 -10.31 11.53 7.32
CA THR A 109 -11.49 10.67 7.11
C THR A 109 -12.71 11.08 7.93
N GLY A 110 -12.52 11.90 8.96
CA GLY A 110 -13.58 12.21 9.94
C GLY A 110 -13.90 11.05 10.90
N ALA A 111 -13.06 10.02 10.94
CA ALA A 111 -13.26 8.86 11.78
C ALA A 111 -13.24 9.21 13.28
N LYS A 112 -14.08 8.53 14.07
CA LYS A 112 -14.12 8.70 15.53
C LYS A 112 -13.07 7.87 16.24
N ARG A 113 -12.79 6.67 15.74
CA ARG A 113 -11.82 5.73 16.33
C ARG A 113 -10.89 5.21 15.26
N VAL A 114 -9.59 5.22 15.54
CA VAL A 114 -8.53 4.61 14.72
C VAL A 114 -7.74 3.66 15.59
N HIS A 115 -7.73 2.39 15.24
CA HIS A 115 -6.96 1.34 15.89
C HIS A 115 -5.85 0.86 14.98
N ILE A 116 -4.60 0.99 15.44
CA ILE A 116 -3.42 0.50 14.71
C ILE A 116 -3.14 -0.91 15.19
N PHE A 117 -3.19 -1.89 14.29
CA PHE A 117 -2.96 -3.28 14.64
C PHE A 117 -1.55 -3.79 14.33
N ASN A 118 -0.84 -3.16 13.40
CA ASN A 118 0.59 -3.42 13.21
C ASN A 118 1.27 -2.36 12.34
N HIS A 119 2.61 -2.45 12.26
CA HIS A 119 3.40 -1.73 11.26
C HIS A 119 4.50 -2.63 10.68
N LYS A 120 5.06 -2.21 9.56
CA LYS A 120 6.21 -2.87 8.91
C LYS A 120 7.19 -1.83 8.41
N VAL A 121 8.43 -1.90 8.91
CA VAL A 121 9.56 -1.16 8.35
C VAL A 121 10.24 -2.04 7.31
N ARG A 122 10.57 -1.45 6.16
CA ARG A 122 11.24 -2.14 5.04
C ARG A 122 12.51 -1.40 4.67
N ARG A 123 13.66 -2.09 4.75
CA ARG A 123 14.98 -1.55 4.42
C ARG A 123 15.83 -2.52 3.58
N GLY A 124 15.31 -3.73 3.37
CA GLY A 124 16.02 -4.78 2.66
C GLY A 124 16.00 -4.63 1.14
N PRO A 125 16.81 -5.42 0.45
CA PRO A 125 16.90 -5.39 -1.01
C PRO A 125 15.62 -5.94 -1.67
N THR A 126 15.42 -5.60 -2.96
CA THR A 126 14.27 -6.05 -3.76
C THR A 126 14.14 -7.57 -3.79
N GLN A 127 15.25 -8.29 -3.90
CA GLN A 127 15.28 -9.76 -3.99
C GLN A 127 15.30 -10.44 -2.61
N TRP A 128 14.90 -9.77 -1.55
CA TRP A 128 14.91 -10.33 -0.19
C TRP A 128 14.24 -11.71 -0.09
N HIS A 129 13.24 -12.00 -0.92
CA HIS A 129 12.58 -13.30 -0.99
C HIS A 129 13.49 -14.47 -1.41
N HIS A 130 14.59 -14.18 -2.12
CA HIS A 130 15.54 -15.17 -2.62
C HIS A 130 16.73 -15.38 -1.69
N LEU A 131 16.90 -14.52 -0.68
CA LEU A 131 18.05 -14.54 0.23
C LEU A 131 17.97 -15.58 1.35
N GLY A 132 17.03 -16.53 1.27
CA GLY A 132 16.82 -17.52 2.32
C GLY A 132 16.30 -16.85 3.60
N LEU A 133 15.01 -17.00 3.86
CA LEU A 133 14.30 -16.27 4.90
C LEU A 133 14.50 -16.93 6.27
N HIS A 134 15.69 -16.80 6.86
CA HIS A 134 15.99 -17.26 8.21
C HIS A 134 16.53 -16.12 9.07
N GLY A 135 16.02 -15.95 10.28
CA GLY A 135 16.56 -15.08 11.32
C GLY A 135 16.70 -13.61 10.90
N ALA A 136 17.93 -13.10 10.89
CA ALA A 136 18.24 -11.68 10.62
C ALA A 136 17.71 -11.14 9.27
N ASN A 137 17.47 -12.00 8.28
CA ASN A 137 16.92 -11.59 6.98
C ASN A 137 15.43 -11.22 7.05
N LEU A 138 14.69 -11.69 8.05
CA LEU A 138 13.30 -11.28 8.28
C LEU A 138 13.18 -9.85 8.82
N ALA A 139 14.17 -9.37 9.55
CA ALA A 139 14.23 -7.99 10.03
C ALA A 139 14.48 -7.00 8.88
N ASN A 140 15.15 -7.45 7.80
CA ASN A 140 15.51 -6.64 6.63
C ASN A 140 14.64 -6.94 5.41
N ARG A 141 13.31 -7.00 5.59
CA ARG A 141 12.38 -7.19 4.47
C ARG A 141 12.47 -6.03 3.49
N GLY A 142 12.56 -6.36 2.22
CA GLY A 142 12.49 -5.39 1.13
C GLY A 142 11.07 -5.15 0.63
N PRO A 143 10.95 -4.46 -0.52
CA PRO A 143 9.67 -4.20 -1.18
C PRO A 143 8.91 -5.47 -1.54
N VAL A 144 7.57 -5.39 -1.58
CA VAL A 144 6.71 -6.45 -2.12
C VAL A 144 6.40 -6.13 -3.57
N THR A 145 6.90 -6.99 -4.48
CA THR A 145 6.78 -6.81 -5.93
C THR A 145 5.63 -7.62 -6.54
N ARG A 146 4.70 -8.10 -5.72
CA ARG A 146 3.53 -8.88 -6.15
C ARG A 146 2.29 -8.04 -5.98
N THR A 147 1.47 -7.96 -7.02
CA THR A 147 0.19 -7.24 -7.00
C THR A 147 -0.77 -7.89 -6.02
N HIS A 148 -1.26 -7.10 -5.04
CA HIS A 148 -2.13 -7.60 -3.98
C HIS A 148 -2.97 -6.48 -3.34
N VAL A 149 -3.88 -6.89 -2.47
CA VAL A 149 -4.44 -6.07 -1.39
C VAL A 149 -4.24 -6.85 -0.09
N ASP A 150 -3.83 -6.17 0.96
CA ASP A 150 -3.46 -6.81 2.24
C ASP A 150 -4.60 -7.61 2.87
N GLN A 151 -5.85 -7.17 2.73
CA GLN A 151 -7.02 -7.87 3.21
C GLN A 151 -8.03 -8.11 2.09
N SER A 152 -8.58 -9.32 2.04
CA SER A 152 -9.83 -9.58 1.33
C SER A 152 -11.03 -9.06 2.12
N TYR A 153 -12.23 -9.12 1.56
CA TYR A 153 -13.43 -8.75 2.30
C TYR A 153 -13.64 -9.63 3.54
N LEU A 154 -13.40 -10.95 3.39
CA LEU A 154 -13.38 -11.87 4.52
C LEU A 154 -12.20 -11.58 5.46
N GLY A 155 -11.01 -11.30 4.91
CA GLY A 155 -9.82 -10.98 5.69
C GLY A 155 -9.98 -9.73 6.57
N ALA A 156 -10.75 -8.74 6.09
CA ALA A 156 -11.06 -7.55 6.88
C ALA A 156 -11.97 -7.86 8.08
N GLU A 157 -12.99 -8.70 7.89
CA GLU A 157 -13.84 -9.18 8.98
C GLU A 157 -13.05 -10.02 9.98
N LEU A 158 -12.23 -10.96 9.50
CA LEU A 158 -11.38 -11.79 10.36
C LEU A 158 -10.44 -10.94 11.21
N ARG A 159 -9.83 -9.90 10.62
CA ARG A 159 -8.96 -8.98 11.34
C ARG A 159 -9.72 -8.19 12.40
N LEU A 160 -10.90 -7.66 12.08
CA LEU A 160 -11.73 -6.95 13.05
C LEU A 160 -12.12 -7.83 14.23
N ARG A 161 -12.56 -9.07 13.97
CA ARG A 161 -12.92 -10.05 15.01
C ARG A 161 -11.73 -10.43 15.90
N TYR A 162 -10.54 -10.51 15.31
CA TYR A 162 -9.31 -10.80 16.04
C TYR A 162 -8.91 -9.65 16.98
N GLU A 163 -8.98 -8.40 16.50
CA GLU A 163 -8.60 -7.22 17.29
C GLU A 163 -9.65 -6.83 18.35
N PHE A 164 -10.92 -7.14 18.10
CA PHE A 164 -12.05 -6.74 18.94
C PHE A 164 -13.04 -7.89 19.17
N PRO A 165 -12.62 -8.99 19.80
CA PRO A 165 -13.46 -10.20 19.92
C PRO A 165 -14.79 -9.95 20.63
N GLU A 166 -14.84 -9.02 21.60
CA GLU A 166 -16.05 -8.70 22.36
C GLU A 166 -16.94 -7.65 21.68
N GLU A 167 -16.38 -6.78 20.84
CA GLU A 167 -17.09 -5.68 20.19
C GLU A 167 -17.45 -5.98 18.72
N ALA A 168 -16.90 -7.04 18.12
CA ALA A 168 -16.90 -7.27 16.69
C ALA A 168 -18.29 -7.23 16.06
N ASP A 169 -19.28 -7.89 16.65
CA ASP A 169 -20.64 -7.95 16.10
C ASP A 169 -21.32 -6.58 16.04
N GLU A 170 -21.00 -5.67 16.95
CA GLU A 170 -21.52 -4.31 16.93
C GLU A 170 -20.74 -3.42 15.95
N LEU A 171 -19.42 -3.60 15.87
CA LEU A 171 -18.57 -2.85 14.93
C LEU A 171 -18.87 -3.21 13.48
N LEU A 172 -19.15 -4.48 13.18
CA LEU A 172 -19.52 -4.96 11.84
C LEU A 172 -20.84 -4.38 11.31
N LYS A 173 -21.72 -3.90 12.18
CA LYS A 173 -23.00 -3.24 11.79
C LYS A 173 -22.81 -1.80 11.32
N ARG A 174 -21.63 -1.22 11.50
CA ARG A 174 -21.31 0.18 11.16
C ARG A 174 -20.27 0.22 10.06
N ARG A 175 -20.10 1.40 9.43
CA ARG A 175 -19.01 1.60 8.49
C ARG A 175 -17.67 1.45 9.21
N TYR A 176 -16.80 0.63 8.65
CA TYR A 176 -15.39 0.53 9.01
C TYR A 176 -14.52 0.33 7.78
N GLN A 177 -13.28 0.71 7.91
CA GLN A 177 -12.27 0.61 6.85
C GLN A 177 -11.00 -0.03 7.40
N ILE A 178 -10.19 -0.59 6.48
CA ILE A 178 -8.76 -0.83 6.73
C ILE A 178 -8.00 0.10 5.79
N ILE A 179 -7.18 0.96 6.38
CA ILE A 179 -6.34 1.92 5.66
C ILE A 179 -4.90 1.75 6.10
N ASN A 180 -4.00 1.56 5.13
CA ASN A 180 -2.57 1.58 5.36
C ASN A 180 -2.04 3.00 5.17
N ILE A 181 -1.23 3.45 6.12
CA ILE A 181 -0.44 4.69 6.03
C ILE A 181 0.95 4.28 5.59
N TRP A 182 1.30 4.57 4.34
CA TRP A 182 2.61 4.26 3.79
C TRP A 182 3.45 5.53 3.67
N ARG A 183 4.68 5.51 4.21
CA ARG A 183 5.58 6.65 4.23
C ARG A 183 6.99 6.25 3.81
N PRO A 184 7.66 7.02 2.93
CA PRO A 184 9.09 6.94 2.73
C PRO A 184 9.85 7.33 3.99
N ILE A 185 10.96 6.64 4.28
CA ILE A 185 11.95 7.06 5.29
C ILE A 185 13.01 7.95 4.64
N GLU A 186 13.34 7.66 3.39
CA GLU A 186 14.20 8.45 2.52
C GLU A 186 13.48 8.73 1.21
N THR A 187 13.97 9.67 0.41
CA THR A 187 13.41 9.93 -0.93
C THR A 187 13.47 8.67 -1.78
N ILE A 188 12.32 8.27 -2.35
CA ILE A 188 12.21 7.05 -3.14
C ILE A 188 12.64 7.29 -4.57
N LEU A 189 13.65 6.55 -5.00
CA LEU A 189 14.06 6.43 -6.40
C LEU A 189 13.85 4.98 -6.87
N LYS A 190 14.48 4.03 -6.18
CA LYS A 190 14.40 2.60 -6.49
C LYS A 190 13.15 1.96 -5.88
N ASP A 191 12.55 1.04 -6.60
CA ASP A 191 11.39 0.25 -6.19
C ASP A 191 10.22 1.10 -5.66
N PRO A 192 9.76 2.14 -6.41
CA PRO A 192 8.63 2.93 -5.97
C PRO A 192 7.38 2.08 -5.79
N ILE A 193 6.40 2.61 -5.05
CA ILE A 193 5.11 1.95 -4.87
C ILE A 193 4.12 2.45 -5.91
N ALA A 194 3.48 1.52 -6.64
CA ALA A 194 2.34 1.79 -7.49
C ALA A 194 1.04 1.39 -6.80
N VAL A 195 -0.01 2.15 -7.07
CA VAL A 195 -1.40 1.87 -6.69
C VAL A 195 -2.28 1.83 -7.93
N ALA A 196 -3.27 0.94 -7.95
CA ALA A 196 -4.24 0.94 -9.04
C ALA A 196 -5.49 1.72 -8.65
N ASP A 197 -6.00 2.52 -9.60
CA ASP A 197 -7.30 3.15 -9.47
C ASP A 197 -8.39 2.07 -9.30
N ALA A 198 -9.09 2.10 -8.16
CA ALA A 198 -10.12 1.12 -7.81
C ALA A 198 -11.19 0.96 -8.89
N ASN A 199 -11.50 2.03 -9.64
CA ASN A 199 -12.48 2.01 -10.73
C ASN A 199 -12.03 1.18 -11.94
N SER A 200 -10.74 0.83 -12.03
CA SER A 200 -10.21 -0.02 -13.10
C SER A 200 -10.11 -1.49 -12.71
N VAL A 201 -10.48 -1.85 -11.48
CA VAL A 201 -10.27 -3.18 -10.92
C VAL A 201 -11.62 -3.81 -10.56
N PRO A 202 -12.21 -4.64 -11.41
CA PRO A 202 -13.43 -5.36 -11.07
C PRO A 202 -13.17 -6.46 -10.01
N ASP A 203 -14.16 -6.75 -9.18
CA ASP A 203 -14.04 -7.78 -8.14
C ASP A 203 -13.79 -9.19 -8.70
N SER A 204 -14.18 -9.45 -9.97
CA SER A 204 -13.88 -10.71 -10.67
C SER A 204 -12.39 -11.02 -10.83
N ASP A 205 -11.54 -10.00 -10.76
CA ASP A 205 -10.09 -10.17 -10.89
C ASP A 205 -9.43 -10.51 -9.54
N LEU A 206 -10.19 -10.44 -8.44
CA LEU A 206 -9.70 -10.69 -7.08
C LEU A 206 -9.94 -12.14 -6.67
N VAL A 207 -8.93 -12.77 -6.07
CA VAL A 207 -9.03 -14.14 -5.54
C VAL A 207 -8.54 -14.16 -4.10
N GLY A 208 -9.39 -14.67 -3.20
CA GLY A 208 -9.06 -14.82 -1.79
C GLY A 208 -7.91 -15.83 -1.60
N ALA A 209 -6.92 -15.43 -0.83
CA ALA A 209 -5.71 -16.20 -0.61
C ALA A 209 -5.33 -16.20 0.86
N GLU A 210 -5.32 -17.38 1.48
CA GLU A 210 -5.07 -17.52 2.91
C GLU A 210 -3.67 -17.02 3.30
N MET A 211 -3.63 -16.35 4.44
CA MET A 211 -2.41 -15.92 5.11
C MET A 211 -2.43 -16.49 6.54
N ILE A 212 -1.45 -17.32 6.86
CA ILE A 212 -1.37 -18.02 8.13
C ILE A 212 -0.18 -17.45 8.92
N GLU A 213 -0.50 -16.71 9.97
CA GLU A 213 0.44 -16.26 11.00
C GLU A 213 0.39 -17.22 12.19
N GLU A 214 1.29 -17.05 13.16
CA GLU A 214 1.40 -17.94 14.33
C GLU A 214 0.07 -18.00 15.11
N ASP A 215 -0.53 -16.83 15.37
CA ASP A 215 -1.75 -16.69 16.18
C ASP A 215 -2.95 -16.18 15.38
N PHE A 216 -2.81 -15.99 14.06
CA PHE A 216 -3.85 -15.40 13.24
C PHE A 216 -3.94 -16.05 11.86
N LYS A 217 -5.17 -16.38 11.45
CA LYS A 217 -5.47 -16.75 10.07
C LYS A 217 -6.28 -15.65 9.40
N GLY A 218 -5.69 -15.07 8.37
CA GLY A 218 -6.30 -14.03 7.57
C GLY A 218 -6.45 -14.42 6.11
N GLU A 219 -6.98 -13.50 5.33
CA GLU A 219 -7.10 -13.63 3.89
C GLU A 219 -6.75 -12.32 3.21
N SER A 220 -5.91 -12.38 2.19
CA SER A 220 -5.54 -11.27 1.32
C SER A 220 -6.13 -11.46 -0.07
N TRP A 221 -6.17 -10.42 -0.89
CA TRP A 221 -6.43 -10.58 -2.30
C TRP A 221 -5.12 -10.80 -3.06
N VAL A 222 -5.04 -11.88 -3.84
CA VAL A 222 -4.19 -11.98 -5.02
C VAL A 222 -5.02 -11.57 -6.24
N VAL A 223 -4.35 -11.23 -7.34
CA VAL A 223 -5.02 -10.53 -8.44
C VAL A 223 -4.71 -11.23 -9.76
N ARG A 224 -5.76 -11.55 -10.53
CA ARG A 224 -5.64 -11.97 -11.93
C ARG A 224 -5.24 -10.80 -12.80
N HIS A 225 -4.43 -11.07 -13.80
CA HIS A 225 -4.06 -10.04 -14.75
C HIS A 225 -5.27 -9.52 -15.54
N ASN A 226 -5.36 -8.19 -15.62
CA ASN A 226 -6.29 -7.50 -16.51
C ASN A 226 -5.58 -6.28 -17.11
N PRO A 227 -5.48 -6.17 -18.44
CA PRO A 227 -4.76 -5.07 -19.09
C PRO A 227 -5.43 -3.71 -18.88
N ASN A 228 -6.68 -3.69 -18.39
CA ASN A 228 -7.41 -2.45 -18.10
C ASN A 228 -7.11 -1.84 -16.74
N HIS A 229 -6.32 -2.51 -15.88
CA HIS A 229 -5.88 -1.93 -14.62
C HIS A 229 -5.06 -0.66 -14.87
N ARG A 230 -5.45 0.45 -14.25
CA ARG A 230 -4.74 1.73 -14.36
C ARG A 230 -3.83 1.92 -13.17
N TRP A 231 -2.54 1.86 -13.41
CA TRP A 231 -1.50 1.99 -12.41
C TRP A 231 -0.94 3.40 -12.33
N LEU A 232 -0.79 3.88 -11.11
CA LEU A 232 -0.44 5.25 -10.77
C LEU A 232 0.63 5.26 -9.68
N PHE A 233 1.50 6.27 -9.69
CA PHE A 233 2.45 6.48 -8.61
C PHE A 233 2.82 7.96 -8.52
N LYS A 234 3.44 8.38 -7.43
CA LYS A 234 4.06 9.68 -7.29
C LYS A 234 5.56 9.52 -7.40
N PHE A 235 6.17 10.18 -8.40
CA PHE A 235 7.60 10.14 -8.59
C PHE A 235 8.34 10.89 -7.47
N ARG A 236 9.46 10.34 -7.01
CA ARG A 236 10.33 10.92 -5.98
C ARG A 236 9.59 11.29 -4.68
N MET A 237 8.74 10.40 -4.18
CA MET A 237 8.15 10.59 -2.86
C MET A 237 9.22 10.85 -1.82
N THR A 238 9.01 11.87 -1.00
CA THR A 238 9.89 12.29 0.09
C THR A 238 9.31 11.86 1.45
N PRO A 239 10.06 11.91 2.56
CA PRO A 239 9.55 11.60 3.90
C PRO A 239 8.33 12.41 4.36
N GLN A 240 8.08 13.57 3.72
CA GLN A 240 6.90 14.40 3.99
C GLN A 240 5.66 13.94 3.19
N ASP A 241 5.83 13.10 2.20
CA ASP A 241 4.72 12.52 1.44
C ASP A 241 4.20 11.27 2.14
N VAL A 242 2.89 11.16 2.25
CA VAL A 242 2.20 9.99 2.78
C VAL A 242 1.23 9.48 1.73
N LEU A 243 1.24 8.19 1.49
CA LEU A 243 0.25 7.50 0.70
C LEU A 243 -0.69 6.72 1.63
N LEU A 244 -1.97 7.07 1.59
CA LEU A 244 -3.04 6.31 2.23
C LEU A 244 -3.57 5.29 1.22
N ILE A 245 -3.57 4.01 1.57
CA ILE A 245 -4.04 2.91 0.73
C ILE A 245 -5.23 2.25 1.42
N LYS A 246 -6.38 2.31 0.80
CA LYS A 246 -7.56 1.61 1.31
C LYS A 246 -7.43 0.12 0.96
N CYS A 247 -7.37 -0.72 1.97
CA CYS A 247 -7.38 -2.18 1.80
C CYS A 247 -8.79 -2.74 1.92
N PHE A 248 -9.67 -2.05 2.65
CA PHE A 248 -11.07 -2.43 2.80
C PHE A 248 -11.95 -1.21 3.14
N ASP A 249 -13.18 -1.22 2.63
CA ASP A 249 -14.29 -0.37 3.08
C ASP A 249 -15.58 -1.21 3.11
N SER A 250 -16.31 -1.16 4.21
CA SER A 250 -17.63 -1.82 4.32
C SER A 250 -18.71 -1.09 3.53
N GLU A 251 -18.50 0.20 3.18
CA GLU A 251 -19.43 0.96 2.34
C GLU A 251 -19.23 0.58 0.86
N THR A 252 -20.23 -0.09 0.29
CA THR A 252 -20.15 -0.68 -1.05
C THR A 252 -20.36 0.30 -2.19
N SER A 253 -20.89 1.49 -1.90
CA SER A 253 -21.10 2.56 -2.89
C SER A 253 -19.82 3.35 -3.19
N LEU A 254 -18.75 3.12 -2.43
CA LEU A 254 -17.48 3.81 -2.54
C LEU A 254 -16.37 2.88 -3.08
N ALA A 255 -15.22 3.45 -3.40
CA ALA A 255 -14.03 2.65 -3.69
C ALA A 255 -13.65 1.81 -2.45
N ARG A 256 -13.72 0.48 -2.59
CA ARG A 256 -13.58 -0.44 -1.45
C ARG A 256 -12.14 -0.82 -1.13
N ARG A 257 -11.24 -0.75 -2.13
CA ARG A 257 -9.84 -1.19 -2.00
C ARG A 257 -8.99 -0.64 -3.13
N ALA A 258 -7.68 -0.59 -2.97
CA ALA A 258 -6.72 -0.30 -4.03
C ALA A 258 -5.65 -1.39 -4.09
N LEU A 259 -5.41 -1.94 -5.29
CA LEU A 259 -4.25 -2.80 -5.52
C LEU A 259 -2.97 -2.01 -5.33
N HIS A 260 -1.94 -2.65 -4.84
CA HIS A 260 -0.63 -2.03 -4.74
C HIS A 260 0.51 -3.04 -4.95
N SER A 261 1.63 -2.53 -5.42
CA SER A 261 2.85 -3.30 -5.67
C SER A 261 4.05 -2.35 -5.72
N ALA A 262 5.21 -2.82 -5.29
CA ALA A 262 6.45 -2.19 -5.72
C ALA A 262 6.73 -2.58 -7.18
N PHE A 263 7.40 -1.70 -7.93
CA PHE A 263 7.83 -1.96 -9.28
C PHE A 263 9.25 -1.44 -9.52
N GLU A 264 9.92 -1.97 -10.53
CA GLU A 264 11.23 -1.48 -10.95
C GLU A 264 11.06 -0.30 -11.90
N ASP A 265 11.72 0.81 -11.57
CA ASP A 265 12.01 1.87 -12.53
C ASP A 265 13.40 1.61 -13.12
N PRO A 266 13.50 1.27 -14.42
CA PRO A 266 14.79 0.94 -15.03
C PRO A 266 15.81 2.07 -14.95
N ALA A 267 15.37 3.32 -14.87
CA ALA A 267 16.26 4.49 -14.77
C ALA A 267 16.95 4.58 -13.39
N TYR A 268 16.41 3.91 -12.37
CA TYR A 268 16.90 3.99 -10.98
C TYR A 268 17.21 2.62 -10.36
N ARG A 269 17.44 1.58 -11.18
CA ARG A 269 17.68 0.20 -10.71
C ARG A 269 18.94 0.06 -9.85
N ASP A 270 19.93 0.90 -10.07
CA ASP A 270 21.22 0.86 -9.39
C ASP A 270 21.29 1.76 -8.15
N GLU A 271 20.21 2.45 -7.83
CA GLU A 271 20.09 3.29 -6.65
C GLU A 271 19.99 2.46 -5.36
N ALA A 272 20.11 3.14 -4.21
CA ALA A 272 19.99 2.51 -2.90
C ALA A 272 18.61 1.86 -2.71
N SER A 273 18.56 0.76 -1.96
CA SER A 273 17.31 0.07 -1.63
C SER A 273 16.32 1.00 -0.93
N ARG A 274 15.06 0.94 -1.35
CA ARG A 274 13.96 1.71 -0.77
C ARG A 274 13.84 1.48 0.74
N GLN A 275 13.68 2.57 1.48
CA GLN A 275 13.33 2.55 2.90
C GLN A 275 11.95 3.15 3.12
N SER A 276 11.09 2.42 3.81
CA SER A 276 9.70 2.84 4.04
C SER A 276 9.12 2.22 5.31
N ILE A 277 8.12 2.91 5.89
CA ILE A 277 7.27 2.35 6.94
C ILE A 277 5.82 2.31 6.45
N GLU A 278 5.12 1.25 6.82
CA GLU A 278 3.69 1.05 6.58
C GLU A 278 3.00 0.76 7.91
N VAL A 279 1.98 1.54 8.25
CA VAL A 279 1.16 1.35 9.45
C VAL A 279 -0.24 0.95 9.02
N ARG A 280 -0.79 -0.11 9.60
CA ARG A 280 -2.08 -0.69 9.24
C ARG A 280 -3.13 -0.39 10.29
N CYS A 281 -4.25 0.19 9.86
CA CYS A 281 -5.25 0.74 10.74
C CYS A 281 -6.65 0.22 10.44
N LEU A 282 -7.39 -0.13 11.48
CA LEU A 282 -8.85 -0.21 11.47
C LEU A 282 -9.42 1.17 11.81
N VAL A 283 -10.36 1.64 11.00
CA VAL A 283 -10.92 3.00 11.06
C VAL A 283 -12.44 2.91 11.21
N PHE A 284 -13.02 3.57 12.22
CA PHE A 284 -14.44 3.48 12.57
C PHE A 284 -15.11 4.86 12.62
N TYR A 285 -16.42 4.90 12.23
CA TYR A 285 -17.21 6.11 12.08
C TYR A 285 -18.33 6.26 13.11
#